data_9eac7ea73acc628394708c1d616c70fd
#
_entry.id   9eac7ea73acc628394708c1d616c70fd
#
_cell.length_a   1.000
_cell.length_b   1.000
_cell.length_c   1.000
_cell.angle_alpha   90.00
_cell.angle_beta   90.00
_cell.angle_gamma   90.00
#
_symmetry.space_group_name_H-M   'P 1'
#
loop_
_entity.id
_entity.type
_entity.pdbx_description
1 polymer ?
#
loop_
_entity_poly.entity_id
_entity_poly.type
_entity_poly.pdbx_seq_one_letter_code
_entity_poly.pdbx_strand_id
1 'polypeptide(L)'
;RHAKAVIPVKELSEAEGPCYLGIDAASTTTKATLINKDGDILYSHYGNNMGDPLKSVIEIVKDVYSKMPEKAYIAKSTATGYGEHLIKAALGVDFGEIETMAHYKAAEKILPGVEFILDIGGQDMKCMRVKDGEIESILLNEACSSGCGSFIQNFANALGMQPEEFAQIGLSAKSPVDLGSRCTVFMNSRVKQAQKEGASVADISAGLSYSVVKNALFKVIKIRDPKQMGEKIIVQG
;
A
#
# COMPACT_ATOMS: atom_id res chain seq x y z
N ARG A 1 6.24 -11.24 -16.97
CA ARG A 1 7.34 -10.56 -16.26
C ARG A 1 6.74 -9.41 -15.47
N HIS A 2 7.13 -9.26 -14.22
CA HIS A 2 6.86 -8.04 -13.46
C HIS A 2 8.16 -7.26 -13.28
N ALA A 3 8.04 -5.94 -13.19
CA ALA A 3 9.12 -5.06 -12.82
C ALA A 3 8.71 -4.28 -11.58
N LYS A 4 9.64 -4.08 -10.66
CA LYS A 4 9.43 -3.15 -9.53
C LYS A 4 9.52 -1.74 -10.08
N ALA A 5 8.53 -0.91 -9.78
CA ALA A 5 8.60 0.51 -10.12
C ALA A 5 9.74 1.18 -9.35
N VAL A 6 10.52 1.99 -10.06
CA VAL A 6 11.57 2.80 -9.46
C VAL A 6 11.19 4.26 -9.67
N ILE A 7 10.99 4.97 -8.56
CA ILE A 7 10.74 6.42 -8.58
C ILE A 7 12.04 7.09 -8.15
N PRO A 8 12.53 8.10 -8.90
CA PRO A 8 13.72 8.83 -8.51
C PRO A 8 13.58 9.44 -7.12
N VAL A 9 14.58 9.23 -6.29
CA VAL A 9 14.69 9.81 -4.94
C VAL A 9 15.90 10.73 -4.94
N LYS A 10 15.72 11.96 -4.45
CA LYS A 10 16.76 12.96 -4.29
C LYS A 10 16.84 13.39 -2.83
N GLU A 11 18.00 13.91 -2.44
CA GLU A 11 18.19 14.43 -1.10
C GLU A 11 17.37 15.70 -0.87
N LEU A 12 16.61 15.75 0.24
CA LEU A 12 15.81 16.93 0.59
C LEU A 12 16.67 18.19 0.78
N SER A 13 17.89 18.04 1.27
CA SER A 13 18.86 19.13 1.43
C SER A 13 19.27 19.83 0.12
N GLU A 14 19.07 19.15 -1.02
CA GLU A 14 19.34 19.68 -2.36
C GLU A 14 18.11 20.28 -3.03
N ALA A 15 16.96 20.25 -2.35
CA ALA A 15 15.70 20.75 -2.90
C ALA A 15 15.77 22.26 -3.20
N GLU A 16 15.14 22.67 -4.29
CA GLU A 16 15.07 24.06 -4.73
C GLU A 16 13.71 24.37 -5.38
N GLY A 17 13.16 25.53 -5.05
CA GLY A 17 11.90 26.01 -5.61
C GLY A 17 10.66 25.29 -5.02
N PRO A 18 9.59 25.17 -5.81
CA PRO A 18 8.33 24.64 -5.33
C PRO A 18 8.37 23.13 -5.12
N CYS A 19 7.92 22.70 -3.94
CA CYS A 19 7.70 21.31 -3.57
C CYS A 19 6.21 21.08 -3.31
N TYR A 20 5.79 19.82 -3.37
CA TYR A 20 4.39 19.42 -3.21
C TYR A 20 4.30 18.33 -2.16
N LEU A 21 3.48 18.55 -1.14
CA LEU A 21 3.31 17.62 -0.02
C LEU A 21 2.02 16.82 -0.17
N GLY A 22 2.14 15.51 -0.22
CA GLY A 22 1.02 14.57 -0.12
C GLY A 22 1.00 13.90 1.25
N ILE A 23 -0.19 13.80 1.86
CA ILE A 23 -0.41 13.18 3.17
C ILE A 23 -1.54 12.16 3.03
N ASP A 24 -1.28 10.92 3.43
CA ASP A 24 -2.30 9.88 3.59
C ASP A 24 -2.44 9.58 5.09
N ALA A 25 -3.54 10.05 5.68
CA ALA A 25 -3.86 9.86 7.08
C ALA A 25 -4.89 8.74 7.24
N ALA A 26 -4.42 7.50 7.24
CA ALA A 26 -5.27 6.32 7.46
C ALA A 26 -5.60 6.12 8.96
N SER A 27 -6.46 5.16 9.27
CA SER A 27 -6.92 4.87 10.63
C SER A 27 -5.79 4.47 11.59
N THR A 28 -4.78 3.74 11.11
CA THR A 28 -3.69 3.20 11.93
C THR A 28 -2.31 3.67 11.49
N THR A 29 -2.17 4.13 10.26
CA THR A 29 -0.88 4.56 9.69
C THR A 29 -0.99 5.96 9.10
N THR A 30 0.13 6.67 9.10
CA THR A 30 0.27 7.94 8.37
C THR A 30 1.42 7.81 7.39
N LYS A 31 1.17 8.23 6.17
CA LYS A 31 2.17 8.32 5.11
C LYS A 31 2.28 9.77 4.65
N ALA A 32 3.48 10.19 4.30
CA ALA A 32 3.69 11.49 3.70
C ALA A 32 4.79 11.41 2.65
N THR A 33 4.63 12.16 1.58
CA THR A 33 5.61 12.24 0.50
C THR A 33 5.74 13.69 0.07
N LEU A 34 6.98 14.19 0.03
CA LEU A 34 7.31 15.47 -0.58
C LEU A 34 7.97 15.21 -1.92
N ILE A 35 7.47 15.84 -2.96
CA ILE A 35 8.04 15.76 -4.31
C ILE A 35 8.42 17.14 -4.84
N ASN A 36 9.39 17.19 -5.76
CA ASN A 36 9.70 18.39 -6.52
C ASN A 36 8.75 18.56 -7.72
N LYS A 37 8.93 19.62 -8.50
CA LYS A 37 8.16 19.90 -9.73
C LYS A 37 8.25 18.81 -10.80
N ASP A 38 9.34 18.04 -10.79
CA ASP A 38 9.60 16.96 -11.76
C ASP A 38 8.99 15.63 -11.30
N GLY A 39 8.55 15.59 -10.03
CA GLY A 39 7.94 14.43 -9.38
C GLY A 39 8.94 13.46 -8.76
N ASP A 40 10.20 13.89 -8.58
CA ASP A 40 11.17 13.12 -7.80
C ASP A 40 10.82 13.20 -6.32
N ILE A 41 10.97 12.11 -5.61
CA ILE A 41 10.74 12.06 -4.16
C ILE A 41 11.92 12.73 -3.44
N LEU A 42 11.61 13.72 -2.61
CA LEU A 42 12.56 14.41 -1.75
C LEU A 42 12.50 13.91 -0.31
N TYR A 43 11.33 13.47 0.11
CA TYR A 43 11.07 12.95 1.45
C TYR A 43 9.94 11.95 1.40
N SER A 44 10.04 10.91 2.19
CA SER A 44 8.96 9.96 2.40
C SER A 44 8.91 9.52 3.86
N HIS A 45 7.69 9.34 4.37
CA HIS A 45 7.43 8.80 5.69
C HIS A 45 6.33 7.74 5.60
N TYR A 46 6.52 6.65 6.32
CA TYR A 46 5.51 5.64 6.58
C TYR A 46 5.63 5.22 8.05
N GLY A 47 4.56 5.36 8.82
CA GLY A 47 4.59 5.00 10.23
C GLY A 47 3.21 4.74 10.83
N ASN A 48 3.20 4.04 11.96
CA ASN A 48 1.99 3.88 12.77
C ASN A 48 1.66 5.21 13.47
N ASN A 49 0.39 5.62 13.43
CA ASN A 49 -0.06 6.87 14.03
C ASN A 49 -0.61 6.70 15.46
N MET A 50 -0.58 5.49 15.99
CA MET A 50 -1.05 5.16 17.35
C MET A 50 -2.48 5.65 17.65
N GLY A 51 -3.32 5.79 16.60
CA GLY A 51 -4.68 6.31 16.70
C GLY A 51 -4.79 7.84 16.73
N ASP A 52 -3.67 8.56 16.58
CA ASP A 52 -3.62 10.03 16.51
C ASP A 52 -2.95 10.49 15.20
N PRO A 53 -3.67 10.48 14.09
CA PRO A 53 -3.13 10.89 12.80
C PRO A 53 -2.71 12.35 12.76
N LEU A 54 -3.42 13.25 13.50
CA LEU A 54 -3.07 14.67 13.50
C LEU A 54 -1.72 14.92 14.14
N LYS A 55 -1.46 14.33 15.31
CA LYS A 55 -0.16 14.44 15.97
C LYS A 55 0.95 13.90 15.08
N SER A 56 0.73 12.74 14.46
CA SER A 56 1.70 12.13 13.54
C SER A 56 2.02 13.06 12.37
N VAL A 57 1.01 13.66 11.73
CA VAL A 57 1.21 14.60 10.62
C VAL A 57 1.96 15.85 11.07
N ILE A 58 1.65 16.41 12.26
CA ILE A 58 2.36 17.58 12.81
C ILE A 58 3.86 17.26 12.98
N GLU A 59 4.20 16.08 13.50
CA GLU A 59 5.60 15.66 13.67
C GLU A 59 6.30 15.52 12.32
N ILE A 60 5.65 14.91 11.33
CA ILE A 60 6.16 14.77 9.97
C ILE A 60 6.41 16.14 9.33
N VAL A 61 5.45 17.06 9.41
CA VAL A 61 5.57 18.41 8.83
C VAL A 61 6.73 19.17 9.48
N LYS A 62 6.88 19.09 10.81
CA LYS A 62 8.04 19.67 11.51
C LYS A 62 9.36 19.07 11.04
N ASP A 63 9.41 17.74 10.85
CA ASP A 63 10.60 17.07 10.36
C ASP A 63 10.96 17.54 8.94
N VAL A 64 9.98 17.62 8.05
CA VAL A 64 10.16 18.16 6.70
C VAL A 64 10.74 19.56 6.72
N TYR A 65 10.11 20.49 7.47
CA TYR A 65 10.59 21.87 7.56
C TYR A 65 11.97 21.99 8.21
N SER A 66 12.32 21.13 9.15
CA SER A 66 13.63 21.15 9.79
C SER A 66 14.77 20.74 8.85
N LYS A 67 14.48 19.98 7.80
CA LYS A 67 15.43 19.45 6.83
C LYS A 67 15.40 20.19 5.50
N MET A 68 14.33 20.93 5.22
CA MET A 68 14.15 21.64 3.96
C MET A 68 15.04 22.87 3.89
N PRO A 69 15.82 23.08 2.82
CA PRO A 69 16.67 24.27 2.68
C PRO A 69 15.83 25.53 2.41
N GLU A 70 16.35 26.70 2.77
CA GLU A 70 15.67 28.00 2.59
C GLU A 70 15.25 28.31 1.14
N LYS A 71 15.94 27.75 0.17
CA LYS A 71 15.63 27.91 -1.27
C LYS A 71 14.47 27.05 -1.77
N ALA A 72 13.94 26.16 -0.93
CA ALA A 72 12.76 25.32 -1.24
C ALA A 72 11.58 25.72 -0.37
N TYR A 73 10.37 25.51 -0.89
CA TYR A 73 9.13 25.77 -0.15
C TYR A 73 8.01 24.83 -0.59
N ILE A 74 7.08 24.55 0.31
CA ILE A 74 5.87 23.79 -0.01
C ILE A 74 4.89 24.71 -0.72
N ALA A 75 4.74 24.53 -2.03
CA ALA A 75 3.86 25.34 -2.86
C ALA A 75 2.39 24.92 -2.74
N LYS A 76 2.14 23.61 -2.61
CA LYS A 76 0.82 23.01 -2.43
C LYS A 76 0.90 21.74 -1.59
N SER A 77 -0.22 21.48 -0.91
CA SER A 77 -0.39 20.29 -0.08
C SER A 77 -1.74 19.64 -0.32
N THR A 78 -1.76 18.31 -0.22
CA THR A 78 -2.96 17.49 -0.40
C THR A 78 -3.05 16.45 0.71
N ALA A 79 -4.22 16.28 1.28
CA ALA A 79 -4.50 15.21 2.23
C ALA A 79 -5.49 14.20 1.65
N THR A 80 -5.35 12.94 2.02
CA THR A 80 -6.27 11.84 1.70
C THR A 80 -6.38 10.88 2.88
N GLY A 81 -7.22 9.86 2.74
CA GLY A 81 -7.46 8.86 3.78
C GLY A 81 -8.53 9.28 4.79
N TYR A 82 -8.74 8.42 5.80
CA TYR A 82 -9.78 8.61 6.81
C TYR A 82 -9.67 9.93 7.59
N GLY A 83 -8.44 10.40 7.83
CA GLY A 83 -8.15 11.65 8.54
C GLY A 83 -8.14 12.90 7.67
N GLU A 84 -8.45 12.82 6.38
CA GLU A 84 -8.33 13.93 5.42
C GLU A 84 -8.97 15.22 5.92
N HIS A 85 -10.24 15.19 6.32
CA HIS A 85 -10.95 16.38 6.79
C HIS A 85 -10.34 16.99 8.05
N LEU A 86 -9.89 16.16 8.99
CA LEU A 86 -9.24 16.61 10.21
C LEU A 86 -7.91 17.31 9.89
N ILE A 87 -7.08 16.70 9.07
CA ILE A 87 -5.76 17.23 8.68
C ILE A 87 -5.93 18.54 7.90
N LYS A 88 -6.87 18.58 6.95
CA LYS A 88 -7.16 19.78 6.17
C LYS A 88 -7.63 20.93 7.04
N ALA A 89 -8.55 20.69 7.98
CA ALA A 89 -9.06 21.71 8.87
C ALA A 89 -8.01 22.22 9.87
N ALA A 90 -7.19 21.30 10.42
CA ALA A 90 -6.22 21.66 11.47
C ALA A 90 -4.95 22.32 10.93
N LEU A 91 -4.49 21.93 9.75
CA LEU A 91 -3.21 22.39 9.20
C LEU A 91 -3.35 23.29 7.97
N GLY A 92 -4.56 23.58 7.52
CA GLY A 92 -4.80 24.42 6.34
C GLY A 92 -4.28 23.82 5.04
N VAL A 93 -4.33 22.49 4.91
CA VAL A 93 -3.94 21.77 3.68
C VAL A 93 -4.79 22.26 2.50
N ASP A 94 -4.17 22.56 1.37
CA ASP A 94 -4.83 23.19 0.22
C ASP A 94 -5.97 22.32 -0.34
N PHE A 95 -5.74 21.01 -0.50
CA PHE A 95 -6.68 20.11 -1.13
C PHE A 95 -6.95 18.86 -0.29
N GLY A 96 -8.19 18.35 -0.39
CA GLY A 96 -8.54 16.99 -0.02
C GLY A 96 -8.73 16.17 -1.28
N GLU A 97 -8.31 14.93 -1.30
CA GLU A 97 -8.48 14.03 -2.43
C GLU A 97 -9.05 12.69 -1.97
N ILE A 98 -9.92 12.11 -2.78
CA ILE A 98 -10.44 10.76 -2.55
C ILE A 98 -9.27 9.76 -2.68
N GLU A 99 -9.12 8.86 -1.72
CA GLU A 99 -8.02 7.91 -1.65
C GLU A 99 -7.86 7.09 -2.94
N THR A 100 -8.96 6.61 -3.52
CA THR A 100 -8.92 5.87 -4.80
C THR A 100 -8.40 6.71 -5.95
N MET A 101 -8.71 8.02 -5.97
CA MET A 101 -8.18 8.94 -7.00
C MET A 101 -6.69 9.20 -6.80
N ALA A 102 -6.24 9.35 -5.54
CA ALA A 102 -4.82 9.49 -5.24
C ALA A 102 -4.03 8.26 -5.70
N HIS A 103 -4.54 7.05 -5.42
CA HIS A 103 -3.96 5.78 -5.88
C HIS A 103 -3.91 5.67 -7.40
N TYR A 104 -5.01 6.01 -8.08
CA TYR A 104 -5.05 6.01 -9.54
C TYR A 104 -4.04 6.98 -10.15
N LYS A 105 -3.99 8.22 -9.65
CA LYS A 105 -3.04 9.25 -10.13
C LYS A 105 -1.58 8.80 -10.00
N ALA A 106 -1.24 8.17 -8.87
CA ALA A 106 0.10 7.61 -8.66
C ALA A 106 0.39 6.46 -9.64
N ALA A 107 -0.56 5.56 -9.82
CA ALA A 107 -0.43 4.43 -10.74
C ALA A 107 -0.27 4.90 -12.19
N GLU A 108 -1.09 5.86 -12.63
CA GLU A 108 -1.01 6.43 -13.99
C GLU A 108 0.33 7.13 -14.24
N LYS A 109 0.88 7.80 -13.23
CA LYS A 109 2.21 8.41 -13.35
C LYS A 109 3.32 7.37 -13.52
N ILE A 110 3.22 6.23 -12.82
CA ILE A 110 4.22 5.15 -12.88
C ILE A 110 4.10 4.34 -14.16
N LEU A 111 2.88 4.04 -14.58
CA LEU A 111 2.56 3.25 -15.77
C LEU A 111 1.48 3.96 -16.60
N PRO A 112 1.86 4.90 -17.47
CA PRO A 112 0.90 5.62 -18.31
C PRO A 112 0.03 4.67 -19.15
N GLY A 113 -1.28 4.91 -19.07
CA GLY A 113 -2.30 4.06 -19.69
C GLY A 113 -2.52 2.76 -18.91
N VAL A 114 -2.35 2.76 -17.58
CA VAL A 114 -2.68 1.63 -16.71
C VAL A 114 -4.14 1.21 -16.93
N GLU A 115 -4.36 -0.11 -17.05
CA GLU A 115 -5.69 -0.69 -17.30
C GLU A 115 -6.29 -1.35 -16.05
N PHE A 116 -5.40 -1.80 -15.15
CA PHE A 116 -5.81 -2.52 -13.96
C PHE A 116 -4.90 -2.21 -12.77
N ILE A 117 -5.49 -1.82 -11.65
CA ILE A 117 -4.78 -1.54 -10.41
C ILE A 117 -5.33 -2.47 -9.34
N LEU A 118 -4.45 -3.27 -8.74
CA LEU A 118 -4.74 -4.09 -7.58
C LEU A 118 -4.00 -3.52 -6.38
N ASP A 119 -4.74 -2.94 -5.47
CA ASP A 119 -4.24 -2.43 -4.20
C ASP A 119 -4.57 -3.43 -3.09
N ILE A 120 -3.55 -3.93 -2.40
CA ILE A 120 -3.72 -4.83 -1.25
C ILE A 120 -3.12 -4.13 -0.03
N GLY A 121 -3.94 -3.33 0.61
CA GLY A 121 -3.59 -2.61 1.83
C GLY A 121 -3.51 -3.49 3.09
N GLY A 122 -3.29 -2.86 4.23
CA GLY A 122 -3.25 -3.54 5.52
C GLY A 122 -4.59 -4.11 5.95
N GLN A 123 -5.67 -3.38 5.73
CA GLN A 123 -7.01 -3.74 6.22
C GLN A 123 -8.05 -3.89 5.12
N ASP A 124 -7.82 -3.31 3.97
CA ASP A 124 -8.72 -3.34 2.83
C ASP A 124 -7.98 -3.76 1.56
N MET A 125 -8.76 -4.00 0.53
CA MET A 125 -8.28 -4.28 -0.80
C MET A 125 -9.15 -3.53 -1.80
N LYS A 126 -8.50 -2.91 -2.76
CA LYS A 126 -9.15 -2.18 -3.85
C LYS A 126 -8.71 -2.74 -5.19
N CYS A 127 -9.64 -2.85 -6.10
CA CYS A 127 -9.36 -3.15 -7.49
C CYS A 127 -10.00 -2.08 -8.35
N MET A 128 -9.22 -1.43 -9.19
CA MET A 128 -9.70 -0.42 -10.14
C MET A 128 -9.46 -0.92 -11.56
N ARG A 129 -10.49 -0.84 -12.38
CA ARG A 129 -10.38 -0.99 -13.83
C ARG A 129 -10.37 0.40 -14.45
N VAL A 130 -9.41 0.62 -15.31
CA VAL A 130 -9.23 1.90 -16.00
C VAL A 130 -9.41 1.66 -17.51
N LYS A 131 -10.17 2.52 -18.15
CA LYS A 131 -10.38 2.51 -19.58
C LYS A 131 -10.35 3.94 -20.10
N ASP A 132 -9.62 4.16 -21.17
CA ASP A 132 -9.49 5.47 -21.83
C ASP A 132 -9.08 6.61 -20.87
N GLY A 133 -8.27 6.29 -19.83
CA GLY A 133 -7.81 7.26 -18.85
C GLY A 133 -8.83 7.58 -17.73
N GLU A 134 -9.93 6.84 -17.66
CA GLU A 134 -10.97 7.02 -16.65
C GLU A 134 -11.19 5.72 -15.85
N ILE A 135 -11.54 5.86 -14.58
CA ILE A 135 -11.89 4.71 -13.75
C ILE A 135 -13.27 4.19 -14.16
N GLU A 136 -13.31 3.06 -14.84
CA GLU A 136 -14.55 2.40 -15.27
C GLU A 136 -15.27 1.72 -14.10
N SER A 137 -14.52 1.09 -13.19
CA SER A 137 -15.10 0.41 -12.02
C SER A 137 -14.14 0.31 -10.86
N ILE A 138 -14.69 0.33 -9.65
CA ILE A 138 -13.96 0.13 -8.41
C ILE A 138 -14.65 -0.99 -7.63
N LEU A 139 -13.86 -1.97 -7.20
CA LEU A 139 -14.29 -3.02 -6.27
C LEU A 139 -13.51 -2.84 -4.98
N LEU A 140 -14.24 -2.70 -3.88
CA LEU A 140 -13.70 -2.57 -2.53
C LEU A 140 -14.03 -3.82 -1.73
N ASN A 141 -13.09 -4.28 -0.93
CA ASN A 141 -13.32 -5.30 0.08
C ASN A 141 -12.76 -4.84 1.42
N GLU A 142 -13.62 -4.26 2.22
CA GLU A 142 -13.33 -3.83 3.59
C GLU A 142 -13.75 -4.88 4.63
N ALA A 143 -14.52 -5.87 4.21
CA ALA A 143 -15.19 -6.79 5.13
C ALA A 143 -14.35 -8.00 5.57
N CYS A 144 -13.20 -8.24 4.96
CA CYS A 144 -12.44 -9.46 5.21
C CYS A 144 -10.93 -9.23 5.26
N SER A 145 -10.37 -9.16 6.45
CA SER A 145 -8.92 -9.07 6.68
C SER A 145 -8.13 -10.26 6.15
N SER A 146 -8.78 -11.37 5.80
CA SER A 146 -8.09 -12.56 5.25
C SER A 146 -7.55 -12.38 3.83
N GLY A 147 -7.90 -11.28 3.18
CA GLY A 147 -7.37 -10.90 1.88
C GLY A 147 -6.38 -9.74 1.92
N CYS A 148 -6.01 -9.26 3.10
CA CYS A 148 -5.26 -8.02 3.29
C CYS A 148 -3.93 -8.26 4.01
N GLY A 149 -3.04 -7.27 3.97
CA GLY A 149 -1.69 -7.36 4.51
C GLY A 149 -1.62 -7.61 6.01
N SER A 150 -2.59 -7.11 6.80
CA SER A 150 -2.66 -7.34 8.24
C SER A 150 -2.71 -8.83 8.63
N PHE A 151 -3.26 -9.66 7.75
CA PHE A 151 -3.27 -11.10 7.96
C PHE A 151 -1.84 -11.69 7.93
N ILE A 152 -1.05 -11.32 6.92
CA ILE A 152 0.36 -11.74 6.80
C ILE A 152 1.18 -11.14 7.94
N GLN A 153 0.95 -9.87 8.27
CA GLN A 153 1.62 -9.19 9.38
C GLN A 153 1.40 -9.89 10.73
N ASN A 154 0.17 -10.34 11.01
CA ASN A 154 -0.12 -11.06 12.24
C ASN A 154 0.65 -12.38 12.34
N PHE A 155 0.84 -13.09 11.23
CA PHE A 155 1.68 -14.29 11.21
C PHE A 155 3.16 -13.98 11.37
N ALA A 156 3.67 -12.96 10.71
CA ALA A 156 5.04 -12.51 10.88
C ALA A 156 5.32 -12.15 12.34
N ASN A 157 4.46 -11.33 12.94
CA ASN A 157 4.57 -10.93 14.35
C ASN A 157 4.52 -12.13 15.31
N ALA A 158 3.66 -13.12 15.05
CA ALA A 158 3.59 -14.34 15.87
C ALA A 158 4.88 -15.19 15.84
N LEU A 159 5.69 -15.00 14.79
CA LEU A 159 7.01 -15.64 14.64
C LEU A 159 8.16 -14.71 15.07
N GLY A 160 7.87 -13.50 15.57
CA GLY A 160 8.88 -12.51 15.94
C GLY A 160 9.61 -11.88 14.76
N MET A 161 8.99 -11.88 13.58
CA MET A 161 9.56 -11.37 12.32
C MET A 161 8.86 -10.09 11.86
N GLN A 162 9.59 -9.28 11.12
CA GLN A 162 8.97 -8.19 10.35
C GLN A 162 8.27 -8.76 9.10
N PRO A 163 7.19 -8.11 8.61
CA PRO A 163 6.45 -8.57 7.43
C PRO A 163 7.33 -8.74 6.19
N GLU A 164 8.28 -7.84 5.98
CA GLU A 164 9.23 -7.86 4.86
C GLU A 164 10.16 -9.07 4.95
N GLU A 165 10.68 -9.36 6.14
CA GLU A 165 11.53 -10.54 6.38
C GLU A 165 10.75 -11.83 6.13
N PHE A 166 9.52 -11.90 6.65
CA PHE A 166 8.63 -13.04 6.44
C PHE A 166 8.31 -13.26 4.96
N ALA A 167 8.07 -12.19 4.20
CA ALA A 167 7.86 -12.26 2.75
C ALA A 167 9.10 -12.74 2.00
N GLN A 168 10.29 -12.25 2.37
CA GLN A 168 11.55 -12.66 1.75
C GLN A 168 11.85 -14.14 1.97
N ILE A 169 11.61 -14.66 3.17
CA ILE A 169 11.76 -16.09 3.47
C ILE A 169 10.85 -16.92 2.56
N GLY A 170 9.64 -16.46 2.28
CA GLY A 170 8.69 -17.13 1.38
C GLY A 170 9.22 -17.33 -0.04
N LEU A 171 10.13 -16.48 -0.51
CA LEU A 171 10.76 -16.67 -1.83
C LEU A 171 11.67 -17.89 -1.91
N SER A 172 12.12 -18.41 -0.78
CA SER A 172 12.95 -19.63 -0.70
C SER A 172 12.14 -20.92 -0.54
N ALA A 173 10.80 -20.84 -0.54
CA ALA A 173 9.91 -21.98 -0.37
C ALA A 173 10.15 -23.06 -1.45
N LYS A 174 10.24 -24.29 -1.01
CA LYS A 174 10.39 -25.45 -1.91
C LYS A 174 9.06 -26.13 -2.20
N SER A 175 8.14 -26.11 -1.24
CA SER A 175 6.82 -26.73 -1.34
C SER A 175 5.78 -25.86 -0.61
N PRO A 176 5.34 -24.74 -1.21
CA PRO A 176 4.36 -23.84 -0.59
C PRO A 176 3.11 -24.60 -0.12
N VAL A 177 2.70 -24.35 1.12
CA VAL A 177 1.53 -25.02 1.70
C VAL A 177 0.26 -24.52 1.02
N ASP A 178 -0.60 -25.42 0.55
CA ASP A 178 -1.91 -25.02 0.03
C ASP A 178 -2.88 -24.73 1.18
N LEU A 179 -3.01 -23.46 1.52
CA LEU A 179 -3.92 -22.98 2.56
C LEU A 179 -5.33 -22.70 2.02
N GLY A 180 -5.52 -22.81 0.72
CA GLY A 180 -6.77 -22.47 0.04
C GLY A 180 -7.02 -20.95 0.05
N SER A 181 -8.28 -20.56 -0.14
CA SER A 181 -8.75 -19.16 -0.14
C SER A 181 -9.93 -18.97 0.81
N ARG A 182 -9.84 -19.50 2.04
CA ARG A 182 -10.91 -19.47 3.04
C ARG A 182 -10.70 -18.32 4.05
N CYS A 183 -11.68 -18.12 4.93
CA CYS A 183 -11.60 -17.16 6.02
C CYS A 183 -10.40 -17.42 6.94
N THR A 184 -9.85 -16.35 7.52
CA THR A 184 -8.68 -16.32 8.42
C THR A 184 -8.72 -17.37 9.52
N VAL A 185 -9.90 -17.60 10.11
CA VAL A 185 -10.07 -18.59 11.20
C VAL A 185 -9.70 -20.00 10.72
N PHE A 186 -10.12 -20.37 9.52
CA PHE A 186 -9.79 -21.68 8.94
C PHE A 186 -8.33 -21.77 8.49
N MET A 187 -7.75 -20.65 8.03
CA MET A 187 -6.34 -20.61 7.66
C MET A 187 -5.42 -20.80 8.86
N ASN A 188 -5.74 -20.20 10.01
CA ASN A 188 -5.00 -20.41 11.26
C ASN A 188 -4.90 -21.90 11.64
N SER A 189 -6.01 -22.61 11.52
CA SER A 189 -6.03 -24.07 11.81
C SER A 189 -5.18 -24.86 10.82
N ARG A 190 -5.23 -24.49 9.53
CA ARG A 190 -4.40 -25.11 8.50
C ARG A 190 -2.91 -24.83 8.66
N VAL A 191 -2.54 -23.60 9.02
CA VAL A 191 -1.15 -23.26 9.32
C VAL A 191 -0.64 -24.08 10.50
N LYS A 192 -1.40 -24.17 11.60
CA LYS A 192 -1.04 -25.03 12.75
C LYS A 192 -0.89 -26.50 12.37
N GLN A 193 -1.76 -26.99 11.49
CA GLN A 193 -1.65 -28.36 10.98
C GLN A 193 -0.38 -28.54 10.15
N ALA A 194 -0.10 -27.64 9.21
CA ALA A 194 1.10 -27.68 8.38
C ALA A 194 2.39 -27.63 9.24
N GLN A 195 2.40 -26.80 10.30
CA GLN A 195 3.51 -26.78 11.25
C GLN A 195 3.72 -28.13 11.95
N LYS A 196 2.64 -28.79 12.37
CA LYS A 196 2.71 -30.14 12.98
C LYS A 196 3.21 -31.20 11.97
N GLU A 197 2.92 -31.01 10.71
CA GLU A 197 3.36 -31.87 9.61
C GLU A 197 4.79 -31.56 9.13
N GLY A 198 5.46 -30.58 9.76
CA GLY A 198 6.86 -30.24 9.50
C GLY A 198 7.06 -29.26 8.35
N ALA A 199 6.04 -28.53 7.92
CA ALA A 199 6.20 -27.49 6.91
C ALA A 199 7.15 -26.39 7.42
N SER A 200 8.04 -25.93 6.54
CA SER A 200 8.96 -24.85 6.87
C SER A 200 8.26 -23.49 6.96
N VAL A 201 8.87 -22.53 7.65
CA VAL A 201 8.39 -21.16 7.69
C VAL A 201 8.29 -20.56 6.29
N ALA A 202 9.25 -20.90 5.41
CA ALA A 202 9.24 -20.48 4.01
C ALA A 202 8.01 -21.00 3.25
N ASP A 203 7.69 -22.29 3.40
CA ASP A 203 6.54 -22.90 2.73
C ASP A 203 5.21 -22.34 3.25
N ILE A 204 5.13 -22.01 4.53
CA ILE A 204 3.96 -21.36 5.14
C ILE A 204 3.82 -19.92 4.64
N SER A 205 4.91 -19.14 4.63
CA SER A 205 4.90 -17.76 4.14
C SER A 205 4.45 -17.68 2.67
N ALA A 206 5.01 -18.50 1.81
CA ALA A 206 4.60 -18.59 0.42
C ALA A 206 3.13 -19.03 0.28
N GLY A 207 2.69 -20.01 1.06
CA GLY A 207 1.31 -20.49 1.08
C GLY A 207 0.32 -19.39 1.49
N LEU A 208 0.65 -18.58 2.48
CA LEU A 208 -0.15 -17.43 2.90
C LEU A 208 -0.23 -16.37 1.79
N SER A 209 0.90 -16.04 1.17
CA SER A 209 0.95 -15.09 0.05
C SER A 209 0.08 -15.54 -1.12
N TYR A 210 0.19 -16.81 -1.52
CA TYR A 210 -0.70 -17.40 -2.55
C TYR A 210 -2.16 -17.36 -2.14
N SER A 211 -2.49 -17.59 -0.87
CA SER A 211 -3.85 -17.57 -0.38
C SER A 211 -4.47 -16.17 -0.46
N VAL A 212 -3.71 -15.14 -0.09
CA VAL A 212 -4.12 -13.73 -0.21
C VAL A 212 -4.40 -13.38 -1.67
N VAL A 213 -3.46 -13.69 -2.58
CA VAL A 213 -3.63 -13.42 -4.02
C VAL A 213 -4.82 -14.18 -4.61
N LYS A 214 -4.97 -15.48 -4.30
CA LYS A 214 -6.13 -16.27 -4.75
C LYS A 214 -7.45 -15.68 -4.23
N ASN A 215 -7.49 -15.23 -2.99
CA ASN A 215 -8.68 -14.59 -2.42
C ASN A 215 -9.01 -13.28 -3.15
N ALA A 216 -8.00 -12.45 -3.40
CA ALA A 216 -8.14 -11.22 -4.17
C ALA A 216 -8.74 -11.49 -5.55
N LEU A 217 -8.09 -12.31 -6.33
CA LEU A 217 -8.44 -12.51 -7.73
C LEU A 217 -9.75 -13.26 -7.92
N PHE A 218 -9.99 -14.34 -7.15
CA PHE A 218 -11.10 -15.25 -7.41
C PHE A 218 -12.35 -14.98 -6.58
N LYS A 219 -12.21 -14.41 -5.38
CA LYS A 219 -13.37 -14.13 -4.52
C LYS A 219 -13.83 -12.70 -4.57
N VAL A 220 -12.88 -11.75 -4.48
CA VAL A 220 -13.20 -10.32 -4.46
C VAL A 220 -13.47 -9.84 -5.88
N ILE A 221 -12.49 -9.97 -6.74
CA ILE A 221 -12.53 -9.44 -8.11
C ILE A 221 -13.30 -10.38 -9.05
N LYS A 222 -13.38 -11.67 -8.70
CA LYS A 222 -14.07 -12.72 -9.47
C LYS A 222 -13.57 -12.84 -10.92
N ILE A 223 -12.27 -12.70 -11.11
CA ILE A 223 -11.63 -12.88 -12.41
C ILE A 223 -11.81 -14.32 -12.86
N ARG A 224 -12.33 -14.49 -14.06
CA ARG A 224 -12.49 -15.80 -14.72
C ARG A 224 -11.47 -16.02 -15.83
N ASP A 225 -11.03 -14.93 -16.47
CA ASP A 225 -10.04 -14.92 -17.53
C ASP A 225 -9.01 -13.83 -17.22
N PRO A 226 -7.70 -14.14 -17.19
CA PRO A 226 -6.62 -13.15 -17.01
C PRO A 226 -6.68 -11.98 -17.98
N LYS A 227 -7.21 -12.17 -19.19
CA LYS A 227 -7.40 -11.09 -20.18
C LYS A 227 -8.30 -9.97 -19.70
N GLN A 228 -9.13 -10.22 -18.70
CA GLN A 228 -9.99 -9.20 -18.08
C GLN A 228 -9.20 -8.13 -17.32
N MET A 229 -7.92 -8.36 -17.03
CA MET A 229 -7.04 -7.40 -16.36
C MET A 229 -6.33 -6.46 -17.33
N GLY A 230 -6.41 -6.72 -18.65
CA GLY A 230 -5.63 -5.97 -19.64
C GLY A 230 -4.15 -6.36 -19.63
N GLU A 231 -3.32 -5.52 -20.23
CA GLU A 231 -1.87 -5.75 -20.37
C GLU A 231 -1.07 -4.89 -19.40
N LYS A 232 -1.55 -3.69 -19.07
CA LYS A 232 -0.89 -2.73 -18.19
C LYS A 232 -1.47 -2.81 -16.78
N ILE A 233 -0.80 -3.58 -15.93
CA ILE A 233 -1.26 -3.92 -14.57
C ILE A 233 -0.29 -3.34 -13.55
N ILE A 234 -0.82 -2.65 -12.54
CA ILE A 234 -0.09 -2.27 -11.32
C ILE A 234 -0.64 -3.06 -10.14
N VAL A 235 0.29 -3.58 -9.33
CA VAL A 235 0.01 -4.13 -8.00
C VAL A 235 0.73 -3.27 -6.99
N GLN A 236 0.02 -2.81 -5.97
CA GLN A 236 0.50 -1.91 -4.93
C GLN A 236 -0.13 -2.25 -3.56
N GLY A 237 0.31 -1.50 -2.51
CA GLY A 237 -0.17 -1.63 -1.13
C GLY A 237 0.85 -2.16 -0.17
#